data_ff814d84cbe30e012760d7e48ac15141
#
_entry.id   ff814d84cbe30e012760d7e48ac15141
#
_cell.length_a   1.000
_cell.length_b   1.000
_cell.length_c   1.000
_cell.angle_alpha   90.00
_cell.angle_beta   90.00
_cell.angle_gamma   90.00
#
_symmetry.space_group_name_H-M   'P 1'
#
loop_
_entity.id
_entity.type
_entity.pdbx_description
1 polymer ?
#
loop_
_entity_poly.entity_id
_entity_poly.type
_entity_poly.pdbx_seq_one_letter_code
_entity_poly.pdbx_strand_id
1 'polypeptide(L)'
;MIRVMENNDLAQCGMIYSKAFPMEHWGIDWTAENATEYLQDLFEQKRFVGYVYEENSEVLGCIFALCKISGSKEEIDIHEMAVLPERQGHGIGKQLLNAVKDYSKEKGLAGIVLYTSEYAPAVKFYEKNGFKLSNGTICMYCE
;
A
#
# COMPACT_ATOMS: atom_id res chain seq x y z
N MET A 1 -9.38 -12.21 6.06
CA MET A 1 -10.54 -11.66 5.34
C MET A 1 -10.31 -10.18 5.02
N ILE A 2 -10.55 -9.79 3.81
CA ILE A 2 -10.39 -8.38 3.39
C ILE A 2 -11.64 -7.59 3.75
N ARG A 3 -11.45 -6.40 4.31
CA ARG A 3 -12.51 -5.41 4.51
C ARG A 3 -11.98 -3.99 4.33
N VAL A 4 -12.90 -3.05 4.17
CA VAL A 4 -12.56 -1.63 4.08
C VAL A 4 -11.89 -1.18 5.38
N MET A 5 -10.87 -0.36 5.23
CA MET A 5 -10.11 0.20 6.36
C MET A 5 -10.96 1.24 7.10
N GLU A 6 -10.87 1.21 8.41
CA GLU A 6 -11.50 2.19 9.30
C GLU A 6 -10.44 2.95 10.11
N ASN A 7 -10.81 4.10 10.66
CA ASN A 7 -9.88 4.91 11.43
C ASN A 7 -9.24 4.13 12.59
N ASN A 8 -10.00 3.24 13.22
CA ASN A 8 -9.53 2.43 14.34
C ASN A 8 -8.44 1.40 13.95
N ASP A 9 -8.25 1.16 12.66
CA ASP A 9 -7.23 0.23 12.18
C ASP A 9 -5.83 0.84 12.13
N LEU A 10 -5.74 2.18 12.11
CA LEU A 10 -4.49 2.87 11.82
C LEU A 10 -3.37 2.58 12.81
N ALA A 11 -3.67 2.41 14.09
CA ALA A 11 -2.67 2.07 15.08
C ALA A 11 -2.04 0.69 14.81
N GLN A 12 -2.85 -0.30 14.45
CA GLN A 12 -2.34 -1.62 14.08
C GLN A 12 -1.60 -1.57 12.75
N CYS A 13 -2.07 -0.81 11.79
CA CYS A 13 -1.38 -0.60 10.51
C CYS A 13 0.00 0.04 10.72
N GLY A 14 0.11 1.04 11.61
CA GLY A 14 1.38 1.68 11.94
C GLY A 14 2.38 0.72 12.56
N MET A 15 1.91 -0.14 13.46
CA MET A 15 2.75 -1.18 14.05
C MET A 15 3.25 -2.17 12.99
N ILE A 16 2.37 -2.64 12.12
CA ILE A 16 2.72 -3.55 11.03
C ILE A 16 3.74 -2.90 10.10
N TYR A 17 3.49 -1.65 9.71
CA TYR A 17 4.35 -0.88 8.82
C TYR A 17 5.77 -0.76 9.38
N SER A 18 5.90 -0.39 10.66
CA SER A 18 7.20 -0.26 11.31
C SER A 18 8.00 -1.57 11.34
N LYS A 19 7.32 -2.69 11.45
CA LYS A 19 7.95 -4.02 11.43
C LYS A 19 8.29 -4.50 10.02
N ALA A 20 7.45 -4.16 9.05
CA ALA A 20 7.63 -4.57 7.66
C ALA A 20 8.74 -3.79 6.95
N PHE A 21 9.06 -2.58 7.41
CA PHE A 21 10.06 -1.70 6.81
C PHE A 21 11.16 -1.33 7.81
N PRO A 22 11.98 -2.30 8.26
CA PRO A 22 13.02 -2.04 9.24
C PRO A 22 14.13 -1.16 8.67
N MET A 23 14.72 -0.33 9.53
CA MET A 23 15.76 0.64 9.17
C MET A 23 16.96 0.00 8.46
N GLU A 24 17.36 -1.21 8.86
CA GLU A 24 18.50 -1.92 8.28
C GLU A 24 18.37 -2.12 6.77
N HIS A 25 17.15 -2.24 6.27
CA HIS A 25 16.91 -2.48 4.85
C HIS A 25 16.41 -1.26 4.09
N TRP A 26 15.71 -0.36 4.76
CA TRP A 26 15.01 0.75 4.09
C TRP A 26 15.61 2.12 4.37
N GLY A 27 16.49 2.23 5.38
CA GLY A 27 17.18 3.47 5.71
C GLY A 27 16.32 4.54 6.37
N ILE A 28 15.10 4.22 6.74
CA ILE A 28 14.16 5.13 7.41
C ILE A 28 13.79 4.54 8.77
N ASP A 29 13.85 5.36 9.80
CA ASP A 29 13.54 4.95 11.17
C ASP A 29 12.04 5.04 11.46
N TRP A 30 11.30 3.99 11.09
CA TRP A 30 9.89 3.90 11.39
C TRP A 30 9.66 3.35 12.80
N THR A 31 8.98 4.14 13.63
CA THR A 31 8.39 3.67 14.89
C THR A 31 6.89 3.42 14.67
N ALA A 32 6.24 2.71 15.58
CA ALA A 32 4.79 2.55 15.50
C ALA A 32 4.07 3.90 15.51
N GLU A 33 4.54 4.86 16.29
CA GLU A 33 3.94 6.19 16.41
C GLU A 33 4.09 7.00 15.13
N ASN A 34 5.31 7.17 14.60
CA ASN A 34 5.51 7.99 13.40
C ASN A 34 4.93 7.33 12.15
N ALA A 35 4.93 6.00 12.08
CA ALA A 35 4.26 5.27 11.02
C ALA A 35 2.74 5.50 11.06
N THR A 36 2.13 5.44 12.25
CA THR A 36 0.70 5.72 12.41
C THR A 36 0.35 7.14 11.99
N GLU A 37 1.17 8.12 12.36
CA GLU A 37 0.99 9.52 11.96
C GLU A 37 1.04 9.67 10.44
N TYR A 38 2.04 9.08 9.79
CA TYR A 38 2.16 9.08 8.33
C TYR A 38 0.93 8.44 7.66
N LEU A 39 0.52 7.28 8.14
CA LEU A 39 -0.62 6.56 7.57
C LEU A 39 -1.95 7.28 7.82
N GLN A 40 -2.08 7.99 8.96
CA GLN A 40 -3.22 8.86 9.23
C GLN A 40 -3.34 9.96 8.18
N ASP A 41 -2.22 10.57 7.79
CA ASP A 41 -2.21 11.61 6.75
C ASP A 41 -2.70 11.06 5.41
N LEU A 42 -2.33 9.84 5.05
CA LEU A 42 -2.85 9.19 3.85
C LEU A 42 -4.34 8.90 3.97
N PHE A 43 -4.77 8.35 5.10
CA PHE A 43 -6.17 8.00 5.35
C PHE A 43 -7.11 9.21 5.27
N GLU A 44 -6.65 10.39 5.67
CA GLU A 44 -7.43 11.62 5.67
C GLU A 44 -7.52 12.30 4.30
N GLN A 45 -6.85 11.77 3.28
CA GLN A 45 -6.94 12.31 1.93
C GLN A 45 -8.36 12.10 1.35
N LYS A 46 -8.84 13.11 0.64
CA LYS A 46 -10.22 13.15 0.11
C LYS A 46 -10.58 11.92 -0.74
N ARG A 47 -9.62 11.37 -1.50
CA ARG A 47 -9.86 10.27 -2.44
C ARG A 47 -9.19 8.98 -1.98
N PHE A 48 -9.10 8.81 -0.68
CA PHE A 48 -8.48 7.64 -0.08
C PHE A 48 -9.27 6.37 -0.36
N VAL A 49 -8.54 5.29 -0.67
CA VAL A 49 -9.05 3.92 -0.78
C VAL A 49 -8.11 3.02 0.02
N GLY A 50 -8.62 2.30 0.99
CA GLY A 50 -7.80 1.44 1.80
C GLY A 50 -8.52 0.19 2.27
N TYR A 51 -7.75 -0.87 2.42
CA TYR A 51 -8.25 -2.16 2.89
C TYR A 51 -7.31 -2.74 3.93
N VAL A 52 -7.86 -3.53 4.82
CA VAL A 52 -7.09 -4.34 5.76
C VAL A 52 -7.44 -5.82 5.57
N TYR A 53 -6.47 -6.67 5.89
CA TYR A 53 -6.70 -8.09 6.07
C TYR A 53 -6.83 -8.37 7.56
N GLU A 54 -7.97 -8.89 7.96
CA GLU A 54 -8.30 -9.18 9.35
C GLU A 54 -8.52 -10.67 9.55
N GLU A 55 -7.99 -11.19 10.63
CA GLU A 55 -8.17 -12.59 11.04
C GLU A 55 -8.27 -12.63 12.56
N ASN A 56 -9.30 -13.26 13.09
CA ASN A 56 -9.56 -13.34 14.54
C ASN A 56 -9.51 -11.96 15.23
N SER A 57 -10.14 -10.96 14.63
CA SER A 57 -10.19 -9.58 15.11
C SER A 57 -8.83 -8.87 15.17
N GLU A 58 -7.81 -9.40 14.52
CA GLU A 58 -6.50 -8.77 14.39
C GLU A 58 -6.24 -8.37 12.94
N VAL A 59 -5.71 -7.16 12.74
CA VAL A 59 -5.24 -6.70 11.43
C VAL A 59 -3.83 -7.26 11.21
N LEU A 60 -3.65 -7.97 10.10
CA LEU A 60 -2.39 -8.61 9.74
C LEU A 60 -1.73 -8.03 8.50
N GLY A 61 -2.44 -7.17 7.79
CA GLY A 61 -1.94 -6.49 6.61
C GLY A 61 -2.83 -5.34 6.20
N CYS A 62 -2.28 -4.40 5.44
CA CYS A 62 -2.98 -3.21 5.01
C CYS A 62 -2.47 -2.72 3.66
N ILE A 63 -3.35 -2.02 2.93
CA ILE A 63 -3.01 -1.33 1.70
C ILE A 63 -3.65 0.04 1.69
N PHE A 64 -2.86 1.05 1.33
CA PHE A 64 -3.25 2.45 1.28
C PHE A 64 -3.11 2.96 -0.15
N ALA A 65 -4.17 3.46 -0.72
CA ALA A 65 -4.19 3.98 -2.09
C ALA A 65 -4.97 5.29 -2.16
N LEU A 66 -4.67 6.07 -3.17
CA LEU A 66 -5.35 7.33 -3.46
C LEU A 66 -5.80 7.34 -4.91
N CYS A 67 -7.05 7.69 -5.15
CA CYS A 67 -7.50 8.00 -6.50
C CYS A 67 -6.97 9.36 -6.91
N LYS A 68 -6.57 9.47 -8.17
CA LYS A 68 -5.97 10.68 -8.73
C LYS A 68 -6.63 11.03 -10.04
N ILE A 69 -7.06 12.28 -10.16
CA ILE A 69 -7.55 12.83 -11.42
C ILE A 69 -6.34 13.10 -12.32
N SER A 70 -6.35 12.50 -13.50
CA SER A 70 -5.30 12.64 -14.50
C SER A 70 -5.93 13.08 -15.83
N GLY A 71 -6.20 14.38 -15.95
CA GLY A 71 -6.91 14.95 -17.08
C GLY A 71 -8.36 14.46 -17.17
N SER A 72 -8.73 13.81 -18.26
CA SER A 72 -10.07 13.23 -18.45
C SER A 72 -10.24 11.85 -17.83
N LYS A 73 -9.19 11.33 -17.20
CA LYS A 73 -9.16 10.00 -16.58
C LYS A 73 -8.97 10.09 -15.09
N GLU A 74 -9.24 9.00 -14.40
CA GLU A 74 -8.93 8.83 -12.99
C GLU A 74 -8.14 7.52 -12.83
N GLU A 75 -7.07 7.60 -12.07
CA GLU A 75 -6.18 6.47 -11.78
C GLU A 75 -6.15 6.22 -10.28
N ILE A 76 -5.64 5.08 -9.87
CA ILE A 76 -5.39 4.81 -8.45
C ILE A 76 -3.89 4.60 -8.22
N ASP A 77 -3.36 5.33 -7.25
CA ASP A 77 -1.96 5.23 -6.83
C ASP A 77 -1.89 4.44 -5.53
N ILE A 78 -1.22 3.29 -5.55
CA ILE A 78 -0.92 2.55 -4.32
C ILE A 78 0.25 3.25 -3.66
N HIS A 79 0.02 3.77 -2.46
CA HIS A 79 1.05 4.46 -1.69
C HIS A 79 1.81 3.53 -0.77
N GLU A 80 1.09 2.65 -0.07
CA GLU A 80 1.71 1.74 0.88
C GLU A 80 0.98 0.40 0.91
N MET A 81 1.74 -0.66 1.09
CA MET A 81 1.21 -1.98 1.40
C MET A 81 2.17 -2.65 2.38
N ALA A 82 1.64 -3.19 3.45
CA ALA A 82 2.42 -3.89 4.45
C ALA A 82 1.69 -5.13 4.95
N VAL A 83 2.45 -6.18 5.19
CA VAL A 83 1.98 -7.42 5.79
C VAL A 83 2.89 -7.73 6.97
N LEU A 84 2.30 -8.11 8.09
CA LEU A 84 3.05 -8.50 9.28
C LEU A 84 4.13 -9.53 8.89
N PRO A 85 5.42 -9.31 9.25
CA PRO A 85 6.51 -10.15 8.74
C PRO A 85 6.29 -11.65 8.87
N GLU A 86 5.80 -12.11 10.01
CA GLU A 86 5.54 -13.54 10.25
C GLU A 86 4.36 -14.11 9.44
N ARG A 87 3.60 -13.25 8.78
CA ARG A 87 2.47 -13.64 7.96
C ARG A 87 2.70 -13.39 6.45
N GLN A 88 3.89 -12.94 6.08
CA GLN A 88 4.29 -12.82 4.67
C GLN A 88 4.42 -14.21 4.04
N GLY A 89 4.20 -14.27 2.72
CA GLY A 89 4.25 -15.55 2.00
C GLY A 89 2.98 -16.40 2.12
N HIS A 90 1.91 -15.89 2.72
CA HIS A 90 0.64 -16.61 2.91
C HIS A 90 -0.50 -16.04 2.03
N GLY A 91 -0.19 -15.22 1.06
CA GLY A 91 -1.17 -14.70 0.11
C GLY A 91 -1.94 -13.46 0.58
N ILE A 92 -1.63 -12.90 1.74
CA ILE A 92 -2.32 -11.71 2.27
C ILE A 92 -2.09 -10.50 1.36
N GLY A 93 -0.85 -10.26 0.93
CA GLY A 93 -0.53 -9.15 0.02
C GLY A 93 -1.27 -9.26 -1.30
N LYS A 94 -1.40 -10.46 -1.86
CA LYS A 94 -2.15 -10.70 -3.09
C LYS A 94 -3.64 -10.37 -2.91
N GLN A 95 -4.22 -10.74 -1.79
CA GLN A 95 -5.63 -10.46 -1.49
C GLN A 95 -5.86 -8.95 -1.34
N LEU A 96 -4.96 -8.23 -0.64
CA LEU A 96 -5.01 -6.78 -0.51
C LEU A 96 -4.91 -6.10 -1.88
N LEU A 97 -3.98 -6.54 -2.70
CA LEU A 97 -3.80 -6.01 -4.05
C LEU A 97 -5.02 -6.27 -4.93
N ASN A 98 -5.61 -7.45 -4.83
CA ASN A 98 -6.82 -7.79 -5.58
C ASN A 98 -8.00 -6.90 -5.17
N ALA A 99 -8.12 -6.53 -3.91
CA ALA A 99 -9.16 -5.60 -3.47
C ALA A 99 -9.06 -4.24 -4.18
N VAL A 100 -7.85 -3.71 -4.33
CA VAL A 100 -7.62 -2.47 -5.07
C VAL A 100 -7.90 -2.66 -6.56
N LYS A 101 -7.51 -3.79 -7.14
CA LYS A 101 -7.80 -4.11 -8.55
C LYS A 101 -9.30 -4.19 -8.80
N ASP A 102 -10.03 -4.85 -7.92
CA ASP A 102 -11.48 -4.97 -8.03
C ASP A 102 -12.16 -3.61 -7.91
N TYR A 103 -11.70 -2.78 -6.98
CA TYR A 103 -12.17 -1.39 -6.85
C TYR A 103 -11.93 -0.59 -8.14
N SER A 104 -10.71 -0.66 -8.68
CA SER A 104 -10.35 0.03 -9.92
C SER A 104 -11.25 -0.39 -11.09
N LYS A 105 -11.49 -1.68 -11.23
CA LYS A 105 -12.35 -2.24 -12.27
C LYS A 105 -13.81 -1.82 -12.09
N GLU A 106 -14.31 -1.93 -10.88
CA GLU A 106 -15.71 -1.59 -10.55
C GLU A 106 -16.00 -0.10 -10.80
N LYS A 107 -15.05 0.78 -10.50
CA LYS A 107 -15.16 2.22 -10.71
C LYS A 107 -14.77 2.67 -12.11
N GLY A 108 -14.31 1.77 -12.96
CA GLY A 108 -13.89 2.10 -14.34
C GLY A 108 -12.65 2.99 -14.39
N LEU A 109 -11.72 2.81 -13.46
CA LEU A 109 -10.49 3.62 -13.43
C LEU A 109 -9.53 3.22 -14.55
N ALA A 110 -8.71 4.17 -15.00
CA ALA A 110 -7.81 3.98 -16.13
C ALA A 110 -6.63 3.04 -15.85
N GLY A 111 -6.22 2.94 -14.60
CA GLY A 111 -5.11 2.06 -14.23
C GLY A 111 -4.70 2.21 -12.77
N ILE A 112 -3.72 1.40 -12.40
CA ILE A 112 -3.14 1.37 -11.06
C ILE A 112 -1.65 1.65 -11.20
N VAL A 113 -1.15 2.61 -10.44
CA VAL A 113 0.25 3.04 -10.45
C VAL A 113 0.83 2.84 -9.05
N LEU A 114 2.09 2.48 -8.96
CA LEU A 114 2.83 2.48 -7.70
C LEU A 114 4.30 2.82 -7.94
N TYR A 115 4.95 3.27 -6.89
CA TYR A 115 6.38 3.55 -6.88
C TYR A 115 7.03 2.67 -5.81
N THR A 116 8.15 2.06 -6.16
CA THR A 116 8.93 1.23 -5.23
C THR A 116 10.40 1.31 -5.59
N SER A 117 11.26 0.85 -4.70
CA SER A 117 12.69 0.72 -5.00
C SER A 117 12.90 -0.40 -6.02
N GLU A 118 13.71 -0.15 -7.04
CA GLU A 118 14.07 -1.18 -8.04
C GLU A 118 14.76 -2.41 -7.44
N TYR A 119 15.34 -2.25 -6.25
CA TYR A 119 16.01 -3.34 -5.52
C TYR A 119 15.10 -4.05 -4.52
N ALA A 120 13.87 -3.60 -4.38
CA ALA A 120 12.94 -4.19 -3.42
C ALA A 120 12.48 -5.59 -3.85
N PRO A 121 12.40 -6.56 -2.92
CA PRO A 121 11.82 -7.87 -3.23
C PRO A 121 10.39 -7.79 -3.75
N ALA A 122 9.66 -6.74 -3.38
CA ALA A 122 8.30 -6.49 -3.81
C ALA A 122 8.14 -6.32 -5.33
N VAL A 123 9.19 -5.90 -6.05
CA VAL A 123 9.15 -5.75 -7.52
C VAL A 123 8.68 -7.05 -8.18
N LYS A 124 9.27 -8.18 -7.82
CA LYS A 124 8.87 -9.49 -8.36
C LYS A 124 7.43 -9.85 -8.01
N PHE A 125 6.99 -9.50 -6.82
CA PHE A 125 5.61 -9.71 -6.39
C PHE A 125 4.64 -8.92 -7.29
N TYR A 126 4.93 -7.64 -7.53
CA TYR A 126 4.08 -6.82 -8.39
C TYR A 126 4.10 -7.31 -9.84
N GLU A 127 5.25 -7.71 -10.37
CA GLU A 127 5.35 -8.26 -11.73
C GLU A 127 4.50 -9.52 -11.89
N LYS A 128 4.55 -10.44 -10.91
CA LYS A 128 3.69 -11.64 -10.90
C LYS A 128 2.21 -11.32 -10.85
N ASN A 129 1.85 -10.16 -10.34
CA ASN A 129 0.46 -9.72 -10.22
C ASN A 129 0.04 -8.76 -11.34
N GLY A 130 0.77 -8.73 -12.44
CA GLY A 130 0.37 -8.02 -13.66
C GLY A 130 0.89 -6.59 -13.79
N PHE A 131 1.73 -6.14 -12.88
CA PHE A 131 2.37 -4.83 -12.99
C PHE A 131 3.56 -4.89 -13.92
N LYS A 132 3.81 -3.81 -14.62
CA LYS A 132 4.92 -3.68 -15.56
C LYS A 132 5.71 -2.43 -15.22
N LEU A 133 7.02 -2.48 -15.44
CA LEU A 133 7.87 -1.32 -15.29
C LEU A 133 7.43 -0.23 -16.27
N SER A 134 7.24 0.99 -15.76
CA SER A 134 6.92 2.15 -16.60
C SER A 134 8.20 2.84 -17.04
N ASN A 135 8.31 3.08 -18.34
CA ASN A 135 9.44 3.81 -18.91
C ASN A 135 9.11 5.30 -19.03
N GLY A 136 10.13 6.15 -18.93
CA GLY A 136 9.99 7.60 -19.11
C GLY A 136 9.74 8.39 -17.83
N THR A 137 9.65 7.73 -16.67
CA THR A 137 9.53 8.38 -15.38
C THR A 137 10.79 8.16 -14.56
N ILE A 138 11.33 9.21 -13.97
CA ILE A 138 12.48 9.13 -13.06
C ILE A 138 12.17 9.83 -11.75
N CYS A 139 12.83 9.42 -10.69
CA CYS A 139 12.78 10.10 -9.40
C CYS A 139 13.96 11.07 -9.31
N MET A 140 13.69 12.31 -8.91
CA MET A 140 14.72 13.33 -8.68
C MET A 140 14.55 13.91 -7.29
N TYR A 141 15.64 14.24 -6.62
CA TYR A 141 15.60 14.88 -5.30
C TYR A 141 16.65 15.97 -5.20
N CYS A 142 16.47 16.86 -4.23
CA CYS A 142 17.41 17.91 -3.90
C CYS A 142 17.50 18.02 -2.37
N GLU A 143 18.70 18.23 -1.86
CA GLU A 143 18.94 18.53 -0.44
C GLU A 143 18.86 20.02 -0.14
#